data_d43a9eb8acacf985b539fb62e5c7fdf0
#
_entry.id   d43a9eb8acacf985b539fb62e5c7fdf0
#
_cell.length_a   1.000
_cell.length_b   1.000
_cell.length_c   1.000
_cell.angle_alpha   90.00
_cell.angle_beta   90.00
_cell.angle_gamma   90.00
#
_symmetry.space_group_name_H-M   'P 1'
#
loop_
_entity.id
_entity.type
_entity.pdbx_description
1 polymer ?
#
loop_
_entity_poly.entity_id
_entity_poly.type
_entity_poly.pdbx_seq_one_letter_code
_entity_poly.pdbx_strand_id
1 'polypeptide(L)'
;MATKYIFVTGGVVSSLGKGITAASLGRLLKNRGFNVTIQKFDPYINIDPGTMSPYQHGEVFVTDDGAETDLDLGHYERFIDINLSKRSNITAGKVYWSVINKERKGDYLGSTVQVIPHVTNEIKQNVYRVGKEDNADVVITEIGGTVGDIESLPFMEAIRQVKKDVGRNDVLYIHVTLVPYINAAGELKTKPTQHSVKELRGIGIQPDILVCRSEKHISDEMKEKLALFCDVEPAAVIENQTCDSIYEVPLMMQDQGLDDIVIKKLGLEERPCDMTAWKEMVHKILNPSKDITVAIVGKYVALHDAYLSVAEALSHAGIETDTKVNIRWIDSEELDDISVDPKEVFEGIDGIVVPGGFGSRGVEGKIRTINYARENKVPFLGLCLGMQSAVMEFARNVCGMEGATSSEFDEDAKYKVIDLMSDQVDVDKKGGTMRLGIYPCKLEAGTKAREVYGEDLVYERHRHRYEFNNEYRQQLSDAGLVISGTSPDGRLVESIEVKDHPFFVGTQAHPELKSRPNNAHPLFRGFVSAILELKK
;
A
#
# COMPACT_ATOMS: atom_id res chain seq x y z
N MET A 1 -23.32 -17.78 10.46
CA MET A 1 -22.23 -18.77 10.56
C MET A 1 -21.26 -18.27 11.60
N ALA A 2 -20.55 -19.14 12.36
CA ALA A 2 -19.48 -18.65 13.24
C ALA A 2 -18.31 -18.17 12.38
N THR A 3 -17.69 -17.04 12.75
CA THR A 3 -16.52 -16.49 12.05
C THR A 3 -15.36 -17.48 12.09
N LYS A 4 -14.69 -17.71 10.96
CA LYS A 4 -13.50 -18.55 10.83
C LYS A 4 -12.24 -17.70 10.83
N TYR A 5 -11.16 -18.20 11.38
CA TYR A 5 -9.89 -17.49 11.56
C TYR A 5 -8.76 -18.22 10.86
N ILE A 6 -8.08 -17.52 9.96
CA ILE A 6 -6.90 -18.03 9.24
C ILE A 6 -5.69 -17.20 9.66
N PHE A 7 -4.66 -17.86 10.18
CA PHE A 7 -3.42 -17.20 10.54
C PHE A 7 -2.33 -17.56 9.54
N VAL A 8 -1.73 -16.53 8.94
CA VAL A 8 -0.63 -16.68 7.98
C VAL A 8 0.66 -16.28 8.68
N THR A 9 1.53 -17.26 8.88
CA THR A 9 2.86 -17.09 9.49
C THR A 9 3.95 -17.31 8.44
N GLY A 10 5.16 -16.86 8.70
CA GLY A 10 6.28 -17.10 7.81
C GLY A 10 7.56 -17.48 8.53
N GLY A 11 8.43 -18.14 7.81
CA GLY A 11 9.71 -18.57 8.35
C GLY A 11 10.81 -18.56 7.31
N VAL A 12 12.04 -18.81 7.77
CA VAL A 12 13.29 -18.81 7.00
C VAL A 12 13.87 -17.40 6.79
N VAL A 13 13.17 -16.54 6.04
CA VAL A 13 13.60 -15.15 5.76
C VAL A 13 12.37 -14.24 5.63
N SER A 14 12.58 -12.93 5.68
CA SER A 14 11.57 -11.92 5.35
C SER A 14 11.28 -11.88 3.84
N SER A 15 10.28 -11.11 3.42
CA SER A 15 9.92 -10.89 2.01
C SER A 15 9.59 -12.15 1.20
N LEU A 16 9.06 -13.19 1.86
CA LEU A 16 8.61 -14.44 1.20
C LEU A 16 7.25 -14.31 0.51
N GLY A 17 6.59 -13.16 0.63
CA GLY A 17 5.26 -12.95 0.07
C GLY A 17 4.12 -13.48 0.95
N LYS A 18 4.25 -13.41 2.29
CA LYS A 18 3.13 -13.69 3.23
C LYS A 18 1.91 -12.85 2.91
N GLY A 19 2.12 -11.52 2.73
CA GLY A 19 1.05 -10.56 2.40
C GLY A 19 0.34 -10.91 1.11
N ILE A 20 1.09 -11.21 0.05
CA ILE A 20 0.52 -11.62 -1.25
C ILE A 20 -0.21 -12.96 -1.13
N THR A 21 0.31 -13.92 -0.35
CA THR A 21 -0.37 -15.20 -0.08
C THR A 21 -1.70 -14.98 0.63
N ALA A 22 -1.70 -14.16 1.69
CA ALA A 22 -2.90 -13.83 2.47
C ALA A 22 -3.95 -13.09 1.62
N ALA A 23 -3.49 -12.09 0.84
CA ALA A 23 -4.33 -11.32 -0.08
C ALA A 23 -4.92 -12.18 -1.20
N SER A 24 -4.12 -13.09 -1.77
CA SER A 24 -4.57 -14.04 -2.81
C SER A 24 -5.64 -14.98 -2.29
N LEU A 25 -5.45 -15.55 -1.10
CA LEU A 25 -6.48 -16.36 -0.46
C LEU A 25 -7.75 -15.55 -0.18
N GLY A 26 -7.58 -14.31 0.31
CA GLY A 26 -8.70 -13.39 0.53
C GLY A 26 -9.50 -13.15 -0.75
N ARG A 27 -8.84 -12.94 -1.89
CA ARG A 27 -9.49 -12.81 -3.21
C ARG A 27 -10.26 -14.08 -3.58
N LEU A 28 -9.66 -15.25 -3.45
CA LEU A 28 -10.29 -16.53 -3.78
C LEU A 28 -11.56 -16.76 -2.94
N LEU A 29 -11.47 -16.54 -1.62
CA LEU A 29 -12.63 -16.70 -0.73
C LEU A 29 -13.72 -15.65 -1.00
N LYS A 30 -13.36 -14.40 -1.31
CA LYS A 30 -14.32 -13.37 -1.73
C LYS A 30 -15.04 -13.77 -3.02
N ASN A 31 -14.32 -14.32 -3.99
CA ASN A 31 -14.91 -14.77 -5.26
C ASN A 31 -15.80 -16.02 -5.08
N ARG A 32 -15.68 -16.73 -3.97
CA ARG A 32 -16.66 -17.75 -3.53
C ARG A 32 -17.88 -17.15 -2.80
N GLY A 33 -17.94 -15.82 -2.64
CA GLY A 33 -19.06 -15.13 -2.01
C GLY A 33 -19.00 -15.11 -0.48
N PHE A 34 -17.83 -15.33 0.15
CA PHE A 34 -17.64 -15.11 1.58
C PHE A 34 -17.33 -13.64 1.87
N ASN A 35 -17.83 -13.15 3.01
CA ASN A 35 -17.41 -11.86 3.55
C ASN A 35 -16.06 -12.05 4.25
N VAL A 36 -15.00 -11.52 3.63
CA VAL A 36 -13.61 -11.68 4.08
C VAL A 36 -13.07 -10.35 4.56
N THR A 37 -12.46 -10.34 5.73
CA THR A 37 -11.61 -9.24 6.20
C THR A 37 -10.20 -9.73 6.49
N ILE A 38 -9.24 -8.81 6.48
CA ILE A 38 -7.82 -9.14 6.67
C ILE A 38 -7.15 -8.16 7.63
N GLN A 39 -6.21 -8.68 8.42
CA GLN A 39 -5.40 -7.92 9.37
C GLN A 39 -3.92 -8.20 9.18
N LYS A 40 -3.10 -7.18 9.49
CA LYS A 40 -1.65 -7.26 9.65
C LYS A 40 -1.29 -7.08 11.11
N PHE A 41 -0.51 -7.99 11.67
CA PHE A 41 0.10 -7.85 12.98
C PHE A 41 1.60 -7.68 12.84
N ASP A 42 2.10 -6.49 13.21
CA ASP A 42 3.51 -6.14 13.10
C ASP A 42 4.21 -6.20 14.46
N PRO A 43 5.31 -6.95 14.58
CA PRO A 43 5.97 -7.17 15.87
C PRO A 43 6.82 -6.00 16.35
N TYR A 44 7.06 -4.97 15.54
CA TYR A 44 7.83 -3.81 15.97
C TYR A 44 7.09 -2.95 17.03
N ILE A 45 7.88 -2.22 17.85
CA ILE A 45 7.37 -1.44 19.00
C ILE A 45 6.87 -0.04 18.60
N ASN A 46 7.05 0.39 17.38
CA ASN A 46 6.44 1.63 16.91
C ASN A 46 4.91 1.56 17.03
N ILE A 47 4.29 2.68 17.39
CA ILE A 47 2.81 2.76 17.46
C ILE A 47 2.21 2.58 16.06
N ASP A 48 2.82 3.22 15.06
CA ASP A 48 2.49 3.12 13.65
C ASP A 48 3.75 3.43 12.81
N PRO A 49 3.73 3.21 11.48
CA PRO A 49 4.87 3.49 10.62
C PRO A 49 5.02 4.96 10.22
N GLY A 50 4.14 5.87 10.66
CA GLY A 50 4.08 7.26 10.19
C GLY A 50 5.38 8.06 10.37
N THR A 51 6.21 7.70 11.38
CA THR A 51 7.51 8.31 11.65
C THR A 51 8.70 7.50 11.15
N MET A 52 8.46 6.35 10.53
CA MET A 52 9.52 5.49 10.00
C MET A 52 10.10 6.04 8.69
N SER A 53 11.38 5.76 8.46
CA SER A 53 12.03 6.11 7.20
C SER A 53 11.48 5.26 6.04
N PRO A 54 11.06 5.85 4.93
CA PRO A 54 10.63 5.11 3.75
C PRO A 54 11.72 4.16 3.19
N TYR A 55 13.00 4.47 3.42
CA TYR A 55 14.11 3.59 3.03
C TYR A 55 14.20 2.29 3.84
N GLN A 56 13.59 2.25 5.05
CA GLN A 56 13.59 1.05 5.90
C GLN A 56 12.29 0.28 5.82
N HIS A 57 11.18 0.96 5.57
CA HIS A 57 9.84 0.39 5.74
C HIS A 57 8.98 0.43 4.47
N GLY A 58 9.44 1.09 3.41
CA GLY A 58 8.62 1.36 2.24
C GLY A 58 7.63 2.50 2.46
N GLU A 59 6.58 2.55 1.64
CA GLU A 59 5.53 3.57 1.78
C GLU A 59 4.70 3.40 3.04
N VAL A 60 4.20 4.51 3.56
CA VAL A 60 3.15 4.52 4.60
C VAL A 60 1.80 4.53 3.89
N PHE A 61 1.06 3.44 4.01
CA PHE A 61 -0.29 3.34 3.45
C PHE A 61 -1.30 3.95 4.41
N VAL A 62 -2.22 4.77 3.91
CA VAL A 62 -3.23 5.45 4.73
C VAL A 62 -4.62 4.93 4.39
N THR A 63 -5.36 4.53 5.43
CA THR A 63 -6.74 4.07 5.32
C THR A 63 -7.75 5.22 5.30
N ASP A 64 -9.02 4.94 4.96
CA ASP A 64 -10.08 5.95 4.92
C ASP A 64 -10.28 6.65 6.27
N ASP A 65 -10.12 5.92 7.38
CA ASP A 65 -10.25 6.44 8.75
C ASP A 65 -8.96 7.08 9.31
N GLY A 66 -7.96 7.32 8.44
CA GLY A 66 -6.75 8.07 8.74
C GLY A 66 -5.70 7.29 9.52
N ALA A 67 -5.72 5.96 9.50
CA ALA A 67 -4.63 5.19 10.05
C ALA A 67 -3.43 5.17 9.11
N GLU A 68 -2.24 5.48 9.63
CA GLU A 68 -0.97 5.22 8.99
C GLU A 68 -0.59 3.74 9.23
N THR A 69 -0.34 3.01 8.18
CA THR A 69 -0.20 1.55 8.22
C THR A 69 0.95 1.05 7.36
N ASP A 70 1.28 -0.22 7.53
CA ASP A 70 2.23 -0.95 6.69
C ASP A 70 1.74 -1.03 5.22
N LEU A 71 2.67 -1.07 4.27
CA LEU A 71 2.40 -1.14 2.83
C LEU A 71 1.60 -2.39 2.41
N ASP A 72 1.67 -3.47 3.18
CA ASP A 72 0.92 -4.70 2.90
C ASP A 72 -0.60 -4.47 2.88
N LEU A 73 -1.10 -3.47 3.64
CA LEU A 73 -2.52 -3.11 3.59
C LEU A 73 -2.95 -2.65 2.19
N GLY A 74 -2.06 -2.00 1.46
CA GLY A 74 -2.27 -1.65 0.05
C GLY A 74 -2.46 -2.90 -0.82
N HIS A 75 -1.63 -3.92 -0.64
CA HIS A 75 -1.80 -5.21 -1.33
C HIS A 75 -3.14 -5.86 -0.98
N TYR A 76 -3.53 -5.86 0.31
CA TYR A 76 -4.80 -6.44 0.73
C TYR A 76 -5.99 -5.74 0.08
N GLU A 77 -6.01 -4.40 0.10
CA GLU A 77 -7.07 -3.62 -0.54
C GLU A 77 -7.13 -3.85 -2.05
N ARG A 78 -5.97 -3.90 -2.73
CA ARG A 78 -5.88 -4.14 -4.18
C ARG A 78 -6.37 -5.53 -4.58
N PHE A 79 -5.97 -6.57 -3.82
CA PHE A 79 -6.34 -7.95 -4.15
C PHE A 79 -7.77 -8.28 -3.76
N ILE A 80 -8.18 -7.95 -2.54
CA ILE A 80 -9.49 -8.34 -2.02
C ILE A 80 -10.57 -7.35 -2.48
N ASP A 81 -10.19 -6.14 -2.91
CA ASP A 81 -11.11 -5.07 -3.30
C ASP A 81 -12.08 -4.70 -2.16
N ILE A 82 -11.50 -4.34 -1.05
CA ILE A 82 -12.18 -3.84 0.16
C ILE A 82 -11.43 -2.60 0.67
N ASN A 83 -12.09 -1.75 1.46
CA ASN A 83 -11.41 -0.70 2.19
C ASN A 83 -11.14 -1.17 3.62
N LEU A 84 -9.90 -1.07 4.03
CA LEU A 84 -9.45 -1.43 5.38
C LEU A 84 -9.52 -0.22 6.33
N SER A 85 -9.35 -0.48 7.62
CA SER A 85 -9.43 0.52 8.67
C SER A 85 -8.27 0.39 9.66
N LYS A 86 -8.18 1.32 10.61
CA LYS A 86 -7.18 1.28 11.71
C LYS A 86 -7.17 -0.03 12.50
N ARG A 87 -8.24 -0.83 12.41
CA ARG A 87 -8.32 -2.15 13.04
C ARG A 87 -7.57 -3.24 12.27
N SER A 88 -7.26 -2.96 11.02
CA SER A 88 -6.60 -3.92 10.14
C SER A 88 -5.07 -3.91 10.28
N ASN A 89 -4.48 -2.95 11.02
CA ASN A 89 -3.05 -2.94 11.34
C ASN A 89 -2.79 -2.76 12.83
N ILE A 90 -2.26 -3.78 13.46
CA ILE A 90 -1.95 -3.83 14.89
C ILE A 90 -0.45 -4.04 15.07
N THR A 91 0.22 -3.10 15.74
CA THR A 91 1.64 -3.19 16.09
C THR A 91 1.83 -3.66 17.53
N ALA A 92 2.98 -4.24 17.84
CA ALA A 92 3.35 -4.54 19.23
C ALA A 92 3.27 -3.28 20.09
N GLY A 93 3.69 -2.13 19.58
CA GLY A 93 3.60 -0.85 20.27
C GLY A 93 2.18 -0.49 20.68
N LYS A 94 1.20 -0.61 19.78
CA LYS A 94 -0.23 -0.38 20.11
C LYS A 94 -0.72 -1.31 21.21
N VAL A 95 -0.35 -2.59 21.15
CA VAL A 95 -0.75 -3.61 22.14
C VAL A 95 -0.17 -3.28 23.52
N TYR A 96 1.16 -3.07 23.60
CA TYR A 96 1.81 -2.75 24.87
C TYR A 96 1.32 -1.42 25.44
N TRP A 97 1.15 -0.41 24.60
CA TRP A 97 0.59 0.89 25.01
C TRP A 97 -0.81 0.75 25.62
N SER A 98 -1.68 -0.08 25.02
CA SER A 98 -3.02 -0.36 25.54
C SER A 98 -2.94 -1.04 26.91
N VAL A 99 -2.10 -2.08 27.05
CA VAL A 99 -1.94 -2.83 28.30
C VAL A 99 -1.39 -1.93 29.41
N ILE A 100 -0.35 -1.13 29.13
CA ILE A 100 0.25 -0.21 30.10
C ILE A 100 -0.77 0.86 30.54
N ASN A 101 -1.52 1.44 29.62
CA ASN A 101 -2.56 2.42 29.95
C ASN A 101 -3.68 1.81 30.83
N LYS A 102 -4.11 0.58 30.56
CA LYS A 102 -5.08 -0.15 31.41
C LYS A 102 -4.52 -0.40 32.80
N GLU A 103 -3.25 -0.77 32.92
CA GLU A 103 -2.56 -0.94 34.21
C GLU A 103 -2.56 0.38 34.99
N ARG A 104 -2.14 1.49 34.36
CA ARG A 104 -2.11 2.81 35.01
C ARG A 104 -3.49 3.30 35.45
N LYS A 105 -4.56 2.92 34.77
CA LYS A 105 -5.96 3.22 35.13
C LYS A 105 -6.51 2.32 36.22
N GLY A 106 -5.81 1.23 36.59
CA GLY A 106 -6.26 0.27 37.59
C GLY A 106 -7.24 -0.80 37.08
N ASP A 107 -7.37 -0.96 35.78
CA ASP A 107 -8.33 -1.90 35.15
C ASP A 107 -8.02 -3.36 35.52
N TYR A 108 -6.80 -3.66 35.96
CA TYR A 108 -6.38 -5.00 36.37
C TYR A 108 -6.51 -5.26 37.89
N LEU A 109 -7.12 -4.33 38.63
CA LEU A 109 -7.50 -4.50 40.05
C LEU A 109 -6.33 -4.96 40.94
N GLY A 110 -5.10 -4.47 40.72
CA GLY A 110 -3.92 -4.80 41.49
C GLY A 110 -3.23 -6.13 41.12
N SER A 111 -3.68 -6.80 40.08
CA SER A 111 -3.05 -8.02 39.59
C SER A 111 -1.67 -7.74 39.01
N THR A 112 -0.73 -8.68 39.10
CA THR A 112 0.53 -8.64 38.36
C THR A 112 0.27 -8.77 36.87
N VAL A 113 0.60 -7.71 36.10
CA VAL A 113 0.41 -7.68 34.65
C VAL A 113 1.59 -8.37 33.96
N GLN A 114 1.31 -9.35 33.10
CA GLN A 114 2.29 -10.21 32.42
C GLN A 114 1.96 -10.32 30.93
N VAL A 115 2.91 -10.83 30.14
CA VAL A 115 2.67 -11.10 28.70
C VAL A 115 1.49 -12.08 28.56
N ILE A 116 1.50 -13.18 29.31
CA ILE A 116 0.38 -14.12 29.43
C ILE A 116 -0.27 -13.90 30.80
N PRO A 117 -1.57 -13.57 30.91
CA PRO A 117 -2.55 -13.49 29.81
C PRO A 117 -2.80 -12.08 29.24
N HIS A 118 -2.22 -11.01 29.80
CA HIS A 118 -2.69 -9.65 29.57
C HIS A 118 -2.38 -9.15 28.14
N VAL A 119 -1.13 -9.30 27.68
CA VAL A 119 -0.74 -8.91 26.30
C VAL A 119 -1.40 -9.86 25.29
N THR A 120 -1.38 -11.16 25.54
CA THR A 120 -2.02 -12.14 24.64
C THR A 120 -3.53 -11.94 24.53
N ASN A 121 -4.22 -11.57 25.62
CA ASN A 121 -5.65 -11.26 25.58
C ASN A 121 -5.92 -9.98 24.78
N GLU A 122 -5.07 -8.95 24.89
CA GLU A 122 -5.20 -7.73 24.08
C GLU A 122 -5.06 -8.04 22.58
N ILE A 123 -4.10 -8.88 22.21
CA ILE A 123 -3.91 -9.33 20.82
C ILE A 123 -5.15 -10.10 20.34
N LYS A 124 -5.63 -11.08 21.10
CA LYS A 124 -6.81 -11.88 20.75
C LYS A 124 -8.07 -11.02 20.59
N GLN A 125 -8.26 -10.03 21.46
CA GLN A 125 -9.39 -9.10 21.36
C GLN A 125 -9.38 -8.32 20.02
N ASN A 126 -8.20 -7.95 19.51
CA ASN A 126 -8.10 -7.31 18.20
C ASN A 126 -8.47 -8.27 17.06
N VAL A 127 -8.13 -9.57 17.15
CA VAL A 127 -8.56 -10.60 16.18
C VAL A 127 -10.09 -10.72 16.17
N TYR A 128 -10.72 -10.82 17.34
CA TYR A 128 -12.18 -11.03 17.43
C TYR A 128 -12.96 -9.78 17.06
N ARG A 129 -12.44 -8.59 17.38
CA ARG A 129 -13.09 -7.30 17.12
C ARG A 129 -13.34 -7.09 15.65
N VAL A 130 -12.32 -7.27 14.79
CA VAL A 130 -12.46 -7.03 13.35
C VAL A 130 -13.48 -8.00 12.74
N GLY A 131 -13.46 -9.27 13.10
CA GLY A 131 -14.43 -10.24 12.62
C GLY A 131 -15.88 -9.88 12.98
N LYS A 132 -16.09 -9.37 14.20
CA LYS A 132 -17.41 -8.97 14.68
C LYS A 132 -17.90 -7.67 14.03
N GLU A 133 -17.05 -6.66 13.95
CA GLU A 133 -17.42 -5.32 13.46
C GLU A 133 -17.62 -5.32 11.93
N ASP A 134 -16.83 -6.10 11.20
CA ASP A 134 -16.97 -6.26 9.75
C ASP A 134 -18.01 -7.33 9.37
N ASN A 135 -18.62 -8.00 10.38
CA ASN A 135 -19.54 -9.14 10.17
C ASN A 135 -18.94 -10.20 9.23
N ALA A 136 -17.65 -10.49 9.42
CA ALA A 136 -16.89 -11.35 8.51
C ALA A 136 -17.18 -12.84 8.71
N ASP A 137 -17.34 -13.57 7.60
CA ASP A 137 -17.36 -15.03 7.61
C ASP A 137 -15.96 -15.57 7.89
N VAL A 138 -14.93 -14.91 7.32
CA VAL A 138 -13.53 -15.30 7.44
C VAL A 138 -12.66 -14.09 7.78
N VAL A 139 -11.85 -14.21 8.83
CA VAL A 139 -10.79 -13.27 9.20
C VAL A 139 -9.44 -13.89 8.86
N ILE A 140 -8.68 -13.23 8.00
CA ILE A 140 -7.30 -13.60 7.70
C ILE A 140 -6.39 -12.67 8.51
N THR A 141 -5.48 -13.22 9.29
CA THR A 141 -4.50 -12.44 10.06
C THR A 141 -3.09 -12.85 9.65
N GLU A 142 -2.36 -11.94 9.01
CA GLU A 142 -0.95 -12.11 8.72
C GLU A 142 -0.10 -11.69 9.92
N ILE A 143 0.83 -12.55 10.33
CA ILE A 143 1.80 -12.24 11.37
C ILE A 143 3.10 -11.80 10.72
N GLY A 144 3.48 -10.55 10.97
CA GLY A 144 4.75 -9.97 10.55
C GLY A 144 5.96 -10.64 11.21
N GLY A 145 7.13 -10.42 10.65
CA GLY A 145 8.38 -11.05 11.09
C GLY A 145 8.50 -12.52 10.69
N THR A 146 9.47 -13.18 11.28
CA THR A 146 9.85 -14.57 11.00
C THR A 146 9.61 -15.41 12.24
N VAL A 147 9.13 -16.63 12.07
CA VAL A 147 8.98 -17.58 13.20
C VAL A 147 10.34 -17.83 13.84
N GLY A 148 10.43 -17.61 15.15
CA GLY A 148 11.67 -17.64 15.92
C GLY A 148 12.15 -16.24 16.36
N ASP A 149 11.66 -15.18 15.76
CA ASP A 149 11.95 -13.81 16.22
C ASP A 149 11.34 -13.56 17.59
N ILE A 150 12.11 -12.95 18.49
CA ILE A 150 11.69 -12.67 19.87
C ILE A 150 10.46 -11.78 19.89
N GLU A 151 10.43 -10.79 19.02
CA GLU A 151 9.37 -9.78 18.92
C GLU A 151 8.03 -10.39 18.54
N SER A 152 8.03 -11.49 17.78
CA SER A 152 6.82 -12.17 17.30
C SER A 152 6.20 -13.12 18.33
N LEU A 153 6.93 -13.52 19.38
CA LEU A 153 6.49 -14.55 20.34
C LEU A 153 5.13 -14.23 21.00
N PRO A 154 4.82 -12.99 21.44
CA PRO A 154 3.50 -12.69 22.02
C PRO A 154 2.35 -12.90 21.04
N PHE A 155 2.56 -12.57 19.75
CA PHE A 155 1.58 -12.78 18.69
C PHE A 155 1.39 -14.28 18.40
N MET A 156 2.48 -15.03 18.30
CA MET A 156 2.44 -16.49 18.10
C MET A 156 1.71 -17.20 19.25
N GLU A 157 2.00 -16.82 20.49
CA GLU A 157 1.29 -17.36 21.65
C GLU A 157 -0.19 -17.00 21.63
N ALA A 158 -0.53 -15.76 21.27
CA ALA A 158 -1.92 -15.32 21.18
C ALA A 158 -2.70 -16.13 20.13
N ILE A 159 -2.18 -16.27 18.89
CA ILE A 159 -2.87 -17.04 17.85
C ILE A 159 -2.98 -18.52 18.19
N ARG A 160 -1.99 -19.10 18.89
CA ARG A 160 -2.08 -20.46 19.43
C ARG A 160 -3.27 -20.60 20.39
N GLN A 161 -3.50 -19.59 21.26
CA GLN A 161 -4.60 -19.59 22.21
C GLN A 161 -5.97 -19.43 21.52
N VAL A 162 -6.07 -18.70 20.41
CA VAL A 162 -7.33 -18.51 19.66
C VAL A 162 -7.97 -19.85 19.33
N LYS A 163 -7.19 -20.86 18.90
CA LYS A 163 -7.70 -22.21 18.59
C LYS A 163 -8.41 -22.89 19.76
N LYS A 164 -7.99 -22.56 21.01
CA LYS A 164 -8.66 -23.04 22.22
C LYS A 164 -9.95 -22.26 22.49
N ASP A 165 -9.94 -20.96 22.24
CA ASP A 165 -11.05 -20.05 22.59
C ASP A 165 -12.26 -20.24 21.66
N VAL A 166 -12.03 -20.37 20.35
CA VAL A 166 -13.12 -20.43 19.35
C VAL A 166 -13.45 -21.86 18.88
N GLY A 167 -12.53 -22.80 19.07
CA GLY A 167 -12.67 -24.18 18.62
C GLY A 167 -11.70 -24.57 17.50
N ARG A 168 -11.37 -25.87 17.47
CA ARG A 168 -10.35 -26.38 16.55
C ARG A 168 -10.76 -26.31 15.09
N ASN A 169 -12.04 -26.39 14.81
CA ASN A 169 -12.59 -26.38 13.45
C ASN A 169 -12.83 -24.96 12.90
N ASP A 170 -12.56 -23.94 13.73
CA ASP A 170 -12.77 -22.53 13.39
C ASP A 170 -11.45 -21.78 13.18
N VAL A 171 -10.29 -22.50 13.27
CA VAL A 171 -8.95 -21.93 13.09
C VAL A 171 -8.11 -22.77 12.15
N LEU A 172 -7.41 -22.10 11.24
CA LEU A 172 -6.49 -22.70 10.28
C LEU A 172 -5.17 -21.93 10.27
N TYR A 173 -4.05 -22.65 10.25
CA TYR A 173 -2.70 -22.09 10.16
C TYR A 173 -2.07 -22.38 8.82
N ILE A 174 -1.69 -21.30 8.12
CA ILE A 174 -0.90 -21.36 6.89
C ILE A 174 0.52 -20.90 7.23
N HIS A 175 1.51 -21.67 6.81
CA HIS A 175 2.90 -21.33 7.01
C HIS A 175 3.62 -21.14 5.68
N VAL A 176 4.08 -19.91 5.42
CA VAL A 176 4.81 -19.55 4.20
C VAL A 176 6.31 -19.78 4.45
N THR A 177 6.94 -20.57 3.60
CA THR A 177 8.34 -20.97 3.76
C THR A 177 9.11 -20.82 2.43
N LEU A 178 10.42 -21.06 2.48
CA LEU A 178 11.33 -21.05 1.35
C LEU A 178 11.85 -22.46 1.03
N VAL A 179 11.77 -22.82 -0.23
CA VAL A 179 12.45 -23.97 -0.82
C VAL A 179 13.49 -23.46 -1.80
N PRO A 180 14.70 -23.07 -1.33
CA PRO A 180 15.71 -22.44 -2.17
C PRO A 180 16.31 -23.39 -3.19
N TYR A 181 16.60 -22.87 -4.38
CA TYR A 181 17.42 -23.54 -5.37
C TYR A 181 18.90 -23.19 -5.12
N ILE A 182 19.72 -24.21 -4.93
CA ILE A 182 21.16 -24.03 -4.70
C ILE A 182 21.89 -24.24 -6.03
N ASN A 183 22.30 -23.16 -6.67
CA ASN A 183 22.96 -23.19 -7.99
C ASN A 183 24.17 -24.14 -8.03
N ALA A 184 25.01 -24.13 -6.99
CA ALA A 184 26.20 -24.98 -6.90
C ALA A 184 25.87 -26.48 -6.85
N ALA A 185 24.71 -26.86 -6.31
CA ALA A 185 24.25 -28.24 -6.21
C ALA A 185 23.27 -28.63 -7.32
N GLY A 186 22.71 -27.67 -8.05
CA GLY A 186 21.73 -27.89 -9.12
C GLY A 186 20.38 -28.42 -8.61
N GLU A 187 20.01 -28.18 -7.36
CA GLU A 187 18.81 -28.74 -6.76
C GLU A 187 18.11 -27.84 -5.74
N LEU A 188 16.80 -28.09 -5.57
CA LEU A 188 15.99 -27.49 -4.51
C LEU A 188 16.28 -28.15 -3.16
N LYS A 189 16.24 -27.37 -2.07
CA LYS A 189 16.51 -27.83 -0.70
C LYS A 189 15.29 -27.66 0.21
N THR A 190 14.81 -28.77 0.76
CA THR A 190 13.64 -28.80 1.67
C THR A 190 14.00 -28.52 3.13
N LYS A 191 15.28 -28.55 3.52
CA LYS A 191 15.74 -28.37 4.91
C LYS A 191 15.31 -27.04 5.54
N PRO A 192 15.40 -25.88 4.87
CA PRO A 192 14.95 -24.62 5.46
C PRO A 192 13.47 -24.65 5.87
N THR A 193 12.59 -25.18 5.01
CA THR A 193 11.16 -25.39 5.33
C THR A 193 10.98 -26.31 6.55
N GLN A 194 11.66 -27.46 6.59
CA GLN A 194 11.57 -28.39 7.72
C GLN A 194 11.99 -27.75 9.04
N HIS A 195 13.05 -26.93 9.04
CA HIS A 195 13.52 -26.21 10.24
C HIS A 195 12.51 -25.15 10.66
N SER A 196 11.98 -24.36 9.72
CA SER A 196 10.97 -23.36 10.01
C SER A 196 9.69 -23.95 10.64
N VAL A 197 9.21 -25.06 10.09
CA VAL A 197 8.05 -25.77 10.66
C VAL A 197 8.39 -26.35 12.05
N LYS A 198 9.62 -26.82 12.26
CA LYS A 198 10.06 -27.29 13.58
C LYS A 198 10.01 -26.17 14.64
N GLU A 199 10.46 -24.96 14.29
CA GLU A 199 10.37 -23.79 15.18
C GLU A 199 8.91 -23.43 15.49
N LEU A 200 8.03 -23.40 14.49
CA LEU A 200 6.60 -23.16 14.67
C LEU A 200 5.95 -24.20 15.59
N ARG A 201 6.29 -25.47 15.39
CA ARG A 201 5.82 -26.57 16.26
C ARG A 201 6.37 -26.47 17.68
N GLY A 202 7.59 -25.94 17.85
CA GLY A 202 8.18 -25.65 19.16
C GLY A 202 7.37 -24.65 19.98
N ILE A 203 6.66 -23.73 19.33
CA ILE A 203 5.72 -22.78 19.95
C ILE A 203 4.34 -23.43 20.22
N GLY A 204 4.09 -24.63 19.69
CA GLY A 204 2.83 -25.37 19.86
C GLY A 204 1.81 -25.11 18.73
N ILE A 205 2.26 -24.64 17.56
CA ILE A 205 1.43 -24.46 16.38
C ILE A 205 1.82 -25.48 15.31
N GLN A 206 0.88 -26.34 14.93
CA GLN A 206 1.01 -27.24 13.77
C GLN A 206 0.39 -26.51 12.56
N PRO A 207 1.15 -26.29 11.47
CA PRO A 207 0.56 -25.74 10.26
C PRO A 207 -0.41 -26.75 9.64
N ASP A 208 -1.52 -26.24 9.12
CA ASP A 208 -2.51 -27.02 8.36
C ASP A 208 -2.18 -27.03 6.86
N ILE A 209 -1.52 -25.97 6.38
CA ILE A 209 -1.12 -25.77 4.98
C ILE A 209 0.29 -25.17 4.96
N LEU A 210 1.13 -25.65 4.05
CA LEU A 210 2.41 -25.05 3.72
C LEU A 210 2.32 -24.34 2.37
N VAL A 211 2.77 -23.09 2.31
CA VAL A 211 2.98 -22.37 1.05
C VAL A 211 4.48 -22.22 0.85
N CYS A 212 5.00 -22.92 -0.14
CA CYS A 212 6.44 -23.07 -0.39
C CYS A 212 6.88 -22.13 -1.51
N ARG A 213 7.52 -21.01 -1.14
CA ARG A 213 8.14 -20.11 -2.11
C ARG A 213 9.32 -20.79 -2.78
N SER A 214 9.38 -20.75 -4.12
CA SER A 214 10.43 -21.37 -4.90
C SER A 214 10.66 -20.63 -6.22
N GLU A 215 11.91 -20.62 -6.70
CA GLU A 215 12.25 -20.13 -8.04
C GLU A 215 12.03 -21.19 -9.13
N LYS A 216 12.00 -22.46 -8.76
CA LYS A 216 11.84 -23.61 -9.64
C LYS A 216 10.67 -24.46 -9.21
N HIS A 217 10.11 -25.18 -10.15
CA HIS A 217 9.02 -26.14 -9.88
C HIS A 217 9.39 -27.16 -8.81
N ILE A 218 8.48 -27.38 -7.85
CA ILE A 218 8.60 -28.35 -6.76
C ILE A 218 7.93 -29.66 -7.21
N SER A 219 8.74 -30.72 -7.42
CA SER A 219 8.20 -32.01 -7.85
C SER A 219 7.28 -32.66 -6.81
N ASP A 220 6.39 -33.55 -7.27
CA ASP A 220 5.48 -34.28 -6.38
C ASP A 220 6.23 -35.08 -5.32
N GLU A 221 7.36 -35.73 -5.68
CA GLU A 221 8.24 -36.42 -4.71
C GLU A 221 8.74 -35.49 -3.62
N MET A 222 9.07 -34.24 -3.97
CA MET A 222 9.50 -33.24 -3.01
C MET A 222 8.34 -32.73 -2.16
N LYS A 223 7.13 -32.60 -2.72
CA LYS A 223 5.91 -32.27 -1.96
C LYS A 223 5.60 -33.37 -0.94
N GLU A 224 5.66 -34.63 -1.34
CA GLU A 224 5.49 -35.78 -0.44
C GLU A 224 6.53 -35.78 0.69
N LYS A 225 7.79 -35.50 0.36
CA LYS A 225 8.85 -35.37 1.37
C LYS A 225 8.57 -34.23 2.36
N LEU A 226 8.17 -33.07 1.88
CA LEU A 226 7.79 -31.94 2.74
C LEU A 226 6.59 -32.30 3.62
N ALA A 227 5.57 -32.92 3.05
CA ALA A 227 4.38 -33.38 3.74
C ALA A 227 4.74 -34.34 4.90
N LEU A 228 5.58 -35.34 4.64
CA LEU A 228 6.04 -36.30 5.64
C LEU A 228 6.79 -35.63 6.79
N PHE A 229 7.78 -34.77 6.50
CA PHE A 229 8.61 -34.15 7.53
C PHE A 229 7.89 -33.06 8.32
N CYS A 230 6.92 -32.39 7.70
CA CYS A 230 6.17 -31.29 8.29
C CYS A 230 4.81 -31.71 8.88
N ASP A 231 4.44 -32.98 8.72
CA ASP A 231 3.18 -33.56 9.21
C ASP A 231 1.95 -32.80 8.68
N VAL A 232 1.91 -32.65 7.35
CA VAL A 232 0.78 -32.10 6.61
C VAL A 232 0.35 -33.03 5.49
N GLU A 233 -0.87 -32.88 4.98
CA GLU A 233 -1.32 -33.65 3.81
C GLU A 233 -0.50 -33.25 2.57
N PRO A 234 -0.10 -34.17 1.67
CA PRO A 234 0.63 -33.80 0.44
C PRO A 234 -0.09 -32.73 -0.40
N ALA A 235 -1.41 -32.81 -0.51
CA ALA A 235 -2.23 -31.82 -1.19
C ALA A 235 -2.19 -30.42 -0.50
N ALA A 236 -1.82 -30.33 0.77
CA ALA A 236 -1.69 -29.09 1.51
C ALA A 236 -0.29 -28.47 1.40
N VAL A 237 0.59 -29.00 0.58
CA VAL A 237 1.89 -28.41 0.19
C VAL A 237 1.69 -27.64 -1.12
N ILE A 238 1.44 -26.34 -0.99
CA ILE A 238 1.16 -25.44 -2.10
C ILE A 238 2.48 -24.79 -2.56
N GLU A 239 2.75 -24.90 -3.84
CA GLU A 239 3.87 -24.21 -4.46
C GLU A 239 3.51 -22.74 -4.76
N ASN A 240 4.41 -21.83 -4.42
CA ASN A 240 4.33 -20.41 -4.78
C ASN A 240 5.58 -20.05 -5.57
N GLN A 241 5.54 -20.28 -6.88
CA GLN A 241 6.64 -20.00 -7.80
C GLN A 241 6.72 -18.49 -8.11
N THR A 242 7.92 -18.02 -8.50
CA THR A 242 8.10 -16.66 -9.00
C THR A 242 7.33 -16.46 -10.29
N CYS A 243 6.47 -15.44 -10.34
CA CYS A 243 5.66 -15.02 -11.48
C CYS A 243 6.15 -13.69 -12.04
N ASP A 244 5.76 -13.37 -13.28
CA ASP A 244 6.04 -12.08 -13.91
C ASP A 244 5.20 -10.95 -13.30
N SER A 245 4.01 -11.30 -12.80
CA SER A 245 3.12 -10.37 -12.08
C SER A 245 2.60 -11.00 -10.78
N ILE A 246 2.56 -10.21 -9.70
CA ILE A 246 1.95 -10.65 -8.43
C ILE A 246 0.47 -11.03 -8.59
N TYR A 247 -0.21 -10.49 -9.59
CA TYR A 247 -1.61 -10.77 -9.88
C TYR A 247 -1.86 -12.17 -10.47
N GLU A 248 -0.81 -12.90 -10.88
CA GLU A 248 -0.90 -14.32 -11.25
C GLU A 248 -1.04 -15.25 -10.03
N VAL A 249 -0.55 -14.81 -8.87
CA VAL A 249 -0.49 -15.65 -7.66
C VAL A 249 -1.84 -16.24 -7.25
N PRO A 250 -2.98 -15.49 -7.23
CA PRO A 250 -4.28 -16.07 -6.92
C PRO A 250 -4.66 -17.21 -7.86
N LEU A 251 -4.36 -17.10 -9.16
CA LEU A 251 -4.66 -18.13 -10.15
C LEU A 251 -3.82 -19.38 -9.92
N MET A 252 -2.50 -19.21 -9.69
CA MET A 252 -1.60 -20.32 -9.38
C MET A 252 -2.03 -21.06 -8.12
N MET A 253 -2.49 -20.34 -7.09
CA MET A 253 -2.98 -20.95 -5.85
C MET A 253 -4.33 -21.66 -6.03
N GLN A 254 -5.23 -21.12 -6.86
CA GLN A 254 -6.49 -21.76 -7.24
C GLN A 254 -6.24 -23.07 -7.98
N ASP A 255 -5.33 -23.07 -8.96
CA ASP A 255 -5.01 -24.24 -9.76
C ASP A 255 -4.46 -25.41 -8.91
N GLN A 256 -3.89 -25.12 -7.75
CA GLN A 256 -3.43 -26.11 -6.77
C GLN A 256 -4.48 -26.42 -5.69
N GLY A 257 -5.68 -25.83 -5.76
CA GLY A 257 -6.79 -26.09 -4.86
C GLY A 257 -6.63 -25.51 -3.46
N LEU A 258 -5.87 -24.43 -3.28
CA LEU A 258 -5.66 -23.81 -1.95
C LEU A 258 -6.99 -23.46 -1.27
N ASP A 259 -7.90 -22.81 -2.00
CA ASP A 259 -9.19 -22.39 -1.49
C ASP A 259 -10.12 -23.58 -1.20
N ASP A 260 -10.10 -24.66 -2.01
CA ASP A 260 -10.84 -25.90 -1.73
C ASP A 260 -10.36 -26.56 -0.43
N ILE A 261 -9.04 -26.61 -0.22
CA ILE A 261 -8.45 -27.15 1.02
C ILE A 261 -8.89 -26.33 2.24
N VAL A 262 -8.87 -25.00 2.13
CA VAL A 262 -9.33 -24.09 3.18
C VAL A 262 -10.82 -24.30 3.48
N ILE A 263 -11.68 -24.34 2.47
CA ILE A 263 -13.12 -24.61 2.61
C ILE A 263 -13.36 -25.91 3.35
N LYS A 264 -12.70 -26.99 2.91
CA LYS A 264 -12.82 -28.32 3.52
C LYS A 264 -12.34 -28.34 4.98
N LYS A 265 -11.17 -27.79 5.26
CA LYS A 265 -10.57 -27.79 6.61
C LYS A 265 -11.37 -26.95 7.62
N LEU A 266 -11.98 -25.84 7.19
CA LEU A 266 -12.80 -24.98 8.03
C LEU A 266 -14.29 -25.37 8.05
N GLY A 267 -14.69 -26.37 7.27
CA GLY A 267 -16.09 -26.78 7.15
C GLY A 267 -17.00 -25.67 6.65
N LEU A 268 -16.48 -24.85 5.73
CA LEU A 268 -17.26 -23.82 5.05
C LEU A 268 -18.14 -24.44 3.98
N GLU A 269 -19.20 -23.74 3.60
CA GLU A 269 -20.08 -24.15 2.51
C GLU A 269 -19.32 -24.15 1.17
N GLU A 270 -19.41 -25.24 0.43
CA GLU A 270 -18.80 -25.33 -0.89
C GLU A 270 -19.55 -24.43 -1.88
N ARG A 271 -18.82 -23.49 -2.47
CA ARG A 271 -19.32 -22.51 -3.45
C ARG A 271 -18.32 -22.41 -4.61
N PRO A 272 -18.79 -22.19 -5.86
CA PRO A 272 -17.87 -22.01 -6.98
C PRO A 272 -17.02 -20.75 -6.82
N CYS A 273 -15.78 -20.80 -7.29
CA CYS A 273 -14.86 -19.67 -7.32
C CYS A 273 -14.76 -19.15 -8.77
N ASP A 274 -15.44 -18.05 -9.07
CA ASP A 274 -15.37 -17.44 -10.41
C ASP A 274 -14.21 -16.43 -10.48
N MET A 275 -13.16 -16.81 -11.21
CA MET A 275 -11.99 -15.97 -11.46
C MET A 275 -11.91 -15.45 -12.91
N THR A 276 -13.00 -15.49 -13.67
CA THR A 276 -13.01 -15.11 -15.09
C THR A 276 -12.50 -13.68 -15.30
N ALA A 277 -13.05 -12.71 -14.59
CA ALA A 277 -12.62 -11.31 -14.70
C ALA A 277 -11.15 -11.10 -14.25
N TRP A 278 -10.69 -11.86 -13.25
CA TRP A 278 -9.30 -11.80 -12.81
C TRP A 278 -8.35 -12.41 -13.86
N LYS A 279 -8.73 -13.50 -14.50
CA LYS A 279 -7.96 -14.13 -15.61
C LYS A 279 -7.85 -13.18 -16.81
N GLU A 280 -8.93 -12.49 -17.18
CA GLU A 280 -8.92 -11.48 -18.24
C GLU A 280 -7.99 -10.30 -17.90
N MET A 281 -8.02 -9.85 -16.66
CA MET A 281 -7.12 -8.78 -16.17
C MET A 281 -5.65 -9.22 -16.24
N VAL A 282 -5.32 -10.40 -15.73
CA VAL A 282 -3.95 -10.94 -15.79
C VAL A 282 -3.50 -11.13 -17.25
N HIS A 283 -4.39 -11.57 -18.14
CA HIS A 283 -4.06 -11.66 -19.56
C HIS A 283 -3.65 -10.33 -20.17
N LYS A 284 -4.33 -9.22 -19.83
CA LYS A 284 -3.95 -7.86 -20.28
C LYS A 284 -2.62 -7.41 -19.71
N ILE A 285 -2.32 -7.75 -18.45
CA ILE A 285 -1.02 -7.43 -17.82
C ILE A 285 0.12 -8.09 -18.59
N LEU A 286 -0.05 -9.36 -18.97
CA LEU A 286 1.00 -10.15 -19.62
C LEU A 286 1.11 -9.90 -21.13
N ASN A 287 0.05 -9.39 -21.78
CA ASN A 287 -0.02 -9.21 -23.23
C ASN A 287 -0.52 -7.80 -23.62
N PRO A 288 0.11 -6.72 -23.16
CA PRO A 288 -0.30 -5.36 -23.51
C PRO A 288 -0.03 -5.06 -25.00
N SER A 289 -0.93 -4.33 -25.65
CA SER A 289 -0.81 -4.00 -27.08
C SER A 289 0.01 -2.73 -27.36
N LYS A 290 0.25 -1.91 -26.33
CA LYS A 290 0.96 -0.62 -26.41
C LYS A 290 1.99 -0.53 -25.30
N ASP A 291 2.93 0.39 -25.43
CA ASP A 291 3.86 0.74 -24.36
C ASP A 291 4.11 2.25 -24.28
N ILE A 292 4.33 2.71 -23.05
CA ILE A 292 4.74 4.08 -22.74
C ILE A 292 5.80 4.07 -21.65
N THR A 293 6.59 5.12 -21.56
CA THR A 293 7.57 5.31 -20.50
C THR A 293 7.21 6.53 -19.65
N VAL A 294 7.00 6.31 -18.36
CA VAL A 294 6.66 7.33 -17.37
C VAL A 294 7.81 7.51 -16.39
N ALA A 295 8.25 8.74 -16.18
CA ALA A 295 9.22 9.06 -15.14
C ALA A 295 8.51 9.26 -13.79
N ILE A 296 8.97 8.57 -12.75
CA ILE A 296 8.67 8.93 -11.35
C ILE A 296 9.87 9.69 -10.80
N VAL A 297 9.68 10.99 -10.56
CA VAL A 297 10.75 11.88 -10.08
C VAL A 297 10.56 12.14 -8.60
N GLY A 298 11.33 11.45 -7.78
CA GLY A 298 11.20 11.46 -6.33
C GLY A 298 12.53 11.33 -5.61
N LYS A 299 12.52 11.47 -4.28
CA LYS A 299 13.73 11.40 -3.45
C LYS A 299 13.97 10.05 -2.78
N TYR A 300 13.06 9.10 -2.92
CA TYR A 300 13.16 7.76 -2.32
C TYR A 300 13.27 6.65 -3.38
N VAL A 301 13.71 7.00 -4.59
CA VAL A 301 13.73 6.10 -5.75
C VAL A 301 14.72 4.93 -5.62
N ALA A 302 15.69 5.01 -4.70
CA ALA A 302 16.60 3.89 -4.40
C ALA A 302 15.88 2.68 -3.77
N LEU A 303 14.70 2.88 -3.17
CA LEU A 303 13.80 1.83 -2.69
C LEU A 303 12.44 2.00 -3.36
N HIS A 304 12.12 1.18 -4.36
CA HIS A 304 10.88 1.27 -5.13
C HIS A 304 9.62 1.13 -4.26
N ASP A 305 9.70 0.35 -3.18
CA ASP A 305 8.61 0.17 -2.21
C ASP A 305 8.18 1.49 -1.54
N ALA A 306 9.02 2.53 -1.55
CA ALA A 306 8.65 3.85 -1.05
C ALA A 306 7.56 4.56 -1.90
N TYR A 307 7.38 4.11 -3.14
CA TYR A 307 6.38 4.61 -4.09
C TYR A 307 5.54 3.49 -4.70
N LEU A 308 5.37 2.39 -3.95
CA LEU A 308 4.68 1.19 -4.41
C LEU A 308 3.27 1.49 -4.95
N SER A 309 2.46 2.23 -4.21
CA SER A 309 1.09 2.56 -4.64
C SER A 309 1.06 3.43 -5.89
N VAL A 310 2.06 4.31 -6.11
CA VAL A 310 2.17 5.11 -7.35
C VAL A 310 2.47 4.20 -8.54
N ALA A 311 3.43 3.28 -8.40
CA ALA A 311 3.78 2.31 -9.43
C ALA A 311 2.59 1.38 -9.77
N GLU A 312 1.91 0.88 -8.74
CA GLU A 312 0.70 0.06 -8.90
C GLU A 312 -0.44 0.84 -9.59
N ALA A 313 -0.68 2.11 -9.20
CA ALA A 313 -1.71 2.92 -9.83
C ALA A 313 -1.45 3.21 -11.32
N LEU A 314 -0.17 3.39 -11.69
CA LEU A 314 0.24 3.49 -13.10
C LEU A 314 0.00 2.17 -13.85
N SER A 315 0.35 1.04 -13.22
CA SER A 315 0.08 -0.30 -13.76
C SER A 315 -1.42 -0.53 -13.96
N HIS A 316 -2.25 -0.17 -12.98
CA HIS A 316 -3.70 -0.31 -13.08
C HIS A 316 -4.29 0.52 -14.23
N ALA A 317 -3.82 1.75 -14.42
CA ALA A 317 -4.20 2.58 -15.57
C ALA A 317 -3.77 1.93 -16.89
N GLY A 318 -2.60 1.30 -16.91
CA GLY A 318 -2.11 0.50 -18.03
C GLY A 318 -3.03 -0.68 -18.36
N ILE A 319 -3.53 -1.41 -17.36
CA ILE A 319 -4.46 -2.55 -17.55
C ILE A 319 -5.75 -2.08 -18.25
N GLU A 320 -6.34 -0.94 -17.81
CA GLU A 320 -7.56 -0.42 -18.43
C GLU A 320 -7.34 0.07 -19.87
N THR A 321 -6.16 0.62 -20.17
CA THR A 321 -5.84 1.21 -21.48
C THR A 321 -5.12 0.23 -22.43
N ASP A 322 -4.95 -1.03 -22.01
CA ASP A 322 -4.21 -2.07 -22.74
C ASP A 322 -2.78 -1.61 -23.09
N THR A 323 -2.08 -1.10 -22.08
CA THR A 323 -0.79 -0.43 -22.23
C THR A 323 0.19 -0.90 -21.16
N LYS A 324 1.41 -1.29 -21.55
CA LYS A 324 2.52 -1.47 -20.63
C LYS A 324 3.07 -0.10 -20.22
N VAL A 325 3.05 0.20 -18.94
CA VAL A 325 3.68 1.41 -18.40
C VAL A 325 5.07 1.05 -17.89
N ASN A 326 6.10 1.45 -18.61
CA ASN A 326 7.49 1.30 -18.18
C ASN A 326 7.83 2.47 -17.26
N ILE A 327 8.30 2.18 -16.04
CA ILE A 327 8.64 3.21 -15.05
C ILE A 327 10.14 3.48 -15.10
N ARG A 328 10.52 4.75 -15.31
CA ARG A 328 11.87 5.25 -15.16
C ARG A 328 11.98 6.01 -13.84
N TRP A 329 12.75 5.46 -12.93
CA TRP A 329 12.99 6.05 -11.61
C TRP A 329 14.08 7.11 -11.72
N ILE A 330 13.79 8.35 -11.29
CA ILE A 330 14.74 9.47 -11.37
C ILE A 330 14.82 10.11 -9.98
N ASP A 331 16.05 10.21 -9.46
CA ASP A 331 16.28 10.92 -8.20
C ASP A 331 16.16 12.43 -8.43
N SER A 332 15.26 13.07 -7.71
CA SER A 332 15.06 14.51 -7.84
C SER A 332 16.28 15.32 -7.43
N GLU A 333 17.18 14.78 -6.60
CA GLU A 333 18.43 15.45 -6.19
C GLU A 333 19.43 15.56 -7.36
N GLU A 334 19.39 14.66 -8.35
CA GLU A 334 20.23 14.78 -9.56
C GLU A 334 19.92 16.08 -10.33
N LEU A 335 18.67 16.54 -10.27
CA LEU A 335 18.20 17.77 -10.90
C LEU A 335 18.35 19.02 -10.02
N ASP A 336 18.81 18.91 -8.78
CA ASP A 336 19.22 20.06 -7.96
C ASP A 336 20.50 20.70 -8.55
N ASP A 337 21.36 19.91 -9.22
CA ASP A 337 22.52 20.43 -9.95
C ASP A 337 22.08 21.16 -11.23
N ILE A 338 22.32 22.48 -11.28
CA ILE A 338 21.96 23.31 -12.42
C ILE A 338 22.72 22.98 -13.70
N SER A 339 23.82 22.26 -13.62
CA SER A 339 24.59 21.81 -14.79
C SER A 339 23.93 20.64 -15.53
N VAL A 340 23.01 19.92 -14.90
CA VAL A 340 22.26 18.84 -15.51
C VAL A 340 21.15 19.41 -16.40
N ASP A 341 21.15 19.07 -17.70
CA ASP A 341 20.09 19.49 -18.61
C ASP A 341 18.85 18.57 -18.48
N PRO A 342 17.68 19.09 -18.07
CA PRO A 342 16.45 18.30 -17.99
C PRO A 342 16.08 17.63 -19.31
N LYS A 343 16.44 18.18 -20.47
CA LYS A 343 16.15 17.59 -21.79
C LYS A 343 16.84 16.24 -21.96
N GLU A 344 18.10 16.12 -21.50
CA GLU A 344 18.84 14.86 -21.58
C GLU A 344 18.26 13.83 -20.62
N VAL A 345 17.88 14.25 -19.40
CA VAL A 345 17.30 13.38 -18.38
C VAL A 345 15.93 12.81 -18.81
N PHE A 346 15.09 13.65 -19.46
CA PHE A 346 13.74 13.25 -19.87
C PHE A 346 13.63 12.79 -21.32
N GLU A 347 14.75 12.53 -22.00
CA GLU A 347 14.72 11.96 -23.34
C GLU A 347 14.01 10.59 -23.34
N GLY A 348 13.02 10.43 -24.22
CA GLY A 348 12.21 9.22 -24.35
C GLY A 348 11.16 9.01 -23.24
N ILE A 349 10.89 10.04 -22.41
CA ILE A 349 9.83 10.02 -21.41
C ILE A 349 8.54 10.57 -22.03
N ASP A 350 7.45 9.81 -21.89
CA ASP A 350 6.12 10.16 -22.42
C ASP A 350 5.27 10.94 -21.41
N GLY A 351 5.55 10.79 -20.11
CA GLY A 351 4.85 11.49 -19.03
C GLY A 351 5.63 11.50 -17.72
N ILE A 352 5.33 12.44 -16.84
CA ILE A 352 6.06 12.64 -15.59
C ILE A 352 5.10 12.63 -14.40
N VAL A 353 5.44 11.85 -13.37
CA VAL A 353 4.77 11.85 -12.06
C VAL A 353 5.75 12.36 -11.01
N VAL A 354 5.35 13.36 -10.24
CA VAL A 354 6.09 13.82 -9.05
C VAL A 354 5.30 13.43 -7.81
N PRO A 355 5.77 12.41 -7.07
CA PRO A 355 5.05 11.88 -5.92
C PRO A 355 5.20 12.74 -4.66
N GLY A 356 4.46 12.38 -3.62
CA GLY A 356 4.53 12.94 -2.29
C GLY A 356 5.90 12.78 -1.61
N GLY A 357 6.05 13.43 -0.46
CA GLY A 357 7.25 13.37 0.37
C GLY A 357 7.24 14.48 1.41
N PHE A 358 8.24 14.50 2.31
CA PHE A 358 8.41 15.50 3.36
C PHE A 358 9.83 16.08 3.35
N GLY A 359 9.97 17.35 3.78
CA GLY A 359 11.25 18.04 3.90
C GLY A 359 11.83 18.52 2.57
N SER A 360 12.83 19.38 2.65
CA SER A 360 13.36 20.21 1.53
C SER A 360 14.25 19.48 0.53
N ARG A 361 14.75 18.29 0.84
CA ARG A 361 15.68 17.54 -0.01
C ARG A 361 15.06 17.23 -1.39
N GLY A 362 15.76 17.55 -2.49
CA GLY A 362 15.33 17.29 -3.86
C GLY A 362 14.13 18.12 -4.34
N VAL A 363 13.76 19.20 -3.63
CA VAL A 363 12.62 20.04 -4.01
C VAL A 363 12.95 20.91 -5.23
N GLU A 364 14.17 21.46 -5.32
CA GLU A 364 14.57 22.27 -6.47
C GLU A 364 14.59 21.43 -7.75
N GLY A 365 15.07 20.19 -7.67
CA GLY A 365 14.99 19.25 -8.81
C GLY A 365 13.56 18.92 -9.22
N LYS A 366 12.63 18.80 -8.26
CA LYS A 366 11.20 18.66 -8.58
C LYS A 366 10.65 19.90 -9.30
N ILE A 367 11.00 21.10 -8.82
CA ILE A 367 10.58 22.37 -9.45
C ILE A 367 11.12 22.44 -10.89
N ARG A 368 12.38 22.10 -11.14
CA ARG A 368 12.97 22.04 -12.48
C ARG A 368 12.29 21.01 -13.38
N THR A 369 11.97 19.84 -12.83
CA THR A 369 11.19 18.80 -13.52
C THR A 369 9.84 19.31 -13.97
N ILE A 370 9.13 20.00 -13.06
CA ILE A 370 7.78 20.53 -13.30
C ILE A 370 7.83 21.66 -14.35
N ASN A 371 8.83 22.55 -14.26
CA ASN A 371 9.06 23.57 -15.28
C ASN A 371 9.27 22.95 -16.67
N TYR A 372 10.11 21.89 -16.76
CA TYR A 372 10.31 21.16 -18.00
C TYR A 372 8.99 20.58 -18.54
N ALA A 373 8.21 19.91 -17.69
CA ALA A 373 6.93 19.32 -18.08
C ALA A 373 5.94 20.39 -18.60
N ARG A 374 5.81 21.53 -17.88
CA ARG A 374 4.92 22.63 -18.26
C ARG A 374 5.31 23.26 -19.58
N GLU A 375 6.58 23.60 -19.78
CA GLU A 375 7.06 24.29 -20.98
C GLU A 375 7.06 23.41 -22.22
N ASN A 376 7.40 22.12 -22.07
CA ASN A 376 7.47 21.17 -23.17
C ASN A 376 6.16 20.40 -23.40
N LYS A 377 5.09 20.74 -22.69
CA LYS A 377 3.76 20.11 -22.81
C LYS A 377 3.77 18.58 -22.56
N VAL A 378 4.70 18.11 -21.70
CA VAL A 378 4.76 16.71 -21.30
C VAL A 378 3.66 16.46 -20.25
N PRO A 379 2.78 15.46 -20.42
CA PRO A 379 1.78 15.11 -19.42
C PRO A 379 2.37 14.98 -18.02
N PHE A 380 1.75 15.66 -17.07
CA PHE A 380 2.25 15.78 -15.70
C PHE A 380 1.16 15.43 -14.67
N LEU A 381 1.53 14.67 -13.67
CA LEU A 381 0.70 14.39 -12.49
C LEU A 381 1.52 14.64 -11.22
N GLY A 382 1.08 15.62 -10.41
CA GLY A 382 1.70 15.96 -9.12
C GLY A 382 0.85 15.49 -7.95
N LEU A 383 1.44 14.70 -7.04
CA LEU A 383 0.75 14.12 -5.89
C LEU A 383 1.27 14.75 -4.60
N CYS A 384 0.41 15.30 -3.76
CA CYS A 384 0.72 15.90 -2.47
C CYS A 384 1.86 16.94 -2.58
N LEU A 385 3.09 16.64 -2.15
CA LEU A 385 4.25 17.51 -2.36
C LEU A 385 4.51 17.82 -3.85
N GLY A 386 4.15 16.92 -4.76
CA GLY A 386 4.22 17.16 -6.21
C GLY A 386 3.30 18.29 -6.67
N MET A 387 2.08 18.37 -6.13
CA MET A 387 1.20 19.53 -6.33
C MET A 387 1.78 20.80 -5.72
N GLN A 388 2.25 20.73 -4.48
CA GLN A 388 2.86 21.87 -3.78
C GLN A 388 4.06 22.42 -4.55
N SER A 389 4.92 21.52 -5.08
CA SER A 389 6.05 21.89 -5.93
C SER A 389 5.60 22.54 -7.25
N ALA A 390 4.48 22.12 -7.81
CA ALA A 390 3.90 22.75 -9.00
C ALA A 390 3.38 24.18 -8.73
N VAL A 391 2.79 24.40 -7.56
CA VAL A 391 2.41 25.77 -7.12
C VAL A 391 3.65 26.66 -6.96
N MET A 392 4.72 26.15 -6.33
CA MET A 392 5.97 26.89 -6.17
C MET A 392 6.62 27.20 -7.53
N GLU A 393 6.66 26.22 -8.43
CA GLU A 393 7.17 26.40 -9.79
C GLU A 393 6.40 27.51 -10.53
N PHE A 394 5.07 27.42 -10.52
CA PHE A 394 4.22 28.37 -11.21
C PHE A 394 4.36 29.79 -10.63
N ALA A 395 4.41 29.90 -9.31
CA ALA A 395 4.64 31.19 -8.65
C ALA A 395 5.98 31.81 -9.05
N ARG A 396 7.07 31.03 -9.08
CA ARG A 396 8.40 31.51 -9.45
C ARG A 396 8.51 31.89 -10.93
N ASN A 397 8.14 30.97 -11.82
CA ASN A 397 8.49 31.05 -13.22
C ASN A 397 7.41 31.71 -14.08
N VAL A 398 6.16 31.72 -13.64
CA VAL A 398 5.04 32.37 -14.36
C VAL A 398 4.66 33.69 -13.71
N CYS A 399 4.59 33.76 -12.37
CA CYS A 399 4.17 34.98 -11.67
C CYS A 399 5.33 35.87 -11.24
N GLY A 400 6.59 35.47 -11.46
CA GLY A 400 7.78 36.27 -11.11
C GLY A 400 7.99 36.43 -9.59
N MET A 401 7.44 35.53 -8.77
CA MET A 401 7.63 35.52 -7.31
C MET A 401 8.94 34.82 -6.97
N GLU A 402 10.06 35.51 -7.16
CA GLU A 402 11.37 34.95 -6.91
C GLU A 402 11.50 34.41 -5.48
N GLY A 403 11.95 33.16 -5.35
CA GLY A 403 12.10 32.49 -4.06
C GLY A 403 10.79 31.98 -3.43
N ALA A 404 9.65 31.97 -4.17
CA ALA A 404 8.40 31.40 -3.66
C ALA A 404 8.60 29.93 -3.21
N THR A 405 8.15 29.59 -1.97
CA THR A 405 8.40 28.29 -1.36
C THR A 405 7.31 27.90 -0.37
N SER A 406 7.51 26.78 0.32
CA SER A 406 6.70 26.33 1.45
C SER A 406 7.32 26.81 2.75
N SER A 407 6.50 27.19 3.74
CA SER A 407 6.96 27.45 5.11
C SER A 407 7.54 26.19 5.79
N GLU A 408 7.31 24.98 5.23
CA GLU A 408 8.02 23.76 5.65
C GLU A 408 9.52 23.85 5.41
N PHE A 409 9.96 24.56 4.38
CA PHE A 409 11.35 24.61 3.92
C PHE A 409 12.05 25.89 4.37
N ASP A 410 11.31 27.00 4.42
CA ASP A 410 11.81 28.31 4.87
C ASP A 410 10.66 29.10 5.50
N GLU A 411 10.69 29.18 6.84
CA GLU A 411 9.69 29.90 7.64
C GLU A 411 9.77 31.43 7.44
N ASP A 412 10.92 31.97 7.00
CA ASP A 412 11.17 33.39 6.82
C ASP A 412 11.02 33.82 5.34
N ALA A 413 10.65 32.91 4.45
CA ALA A 413 10.50 33.22 3.04
C ALA A 413 9.49 34.33 2.78
N LYS A 414 9.80 35.20 1.82
CA LYS A 414 8.94 36.33 1.40
C LYS A 414 7.61 35.87 0.84
N TYR A 415 7.62 34.82 0.05
CA TYR A 415 6.45 34.28 -0.65
C TYR A 415 6.20 32.83 -0.22
N LYS A 416 5.44 32.65 0.86
CA LYS A 416 5.03 31.33 1.36
C LYS A 416 3.75 30.89 0.66
N VAL A 417 3.89 30.41 -0.58
CA VAL A 417 2.73 29.99 -1.42
C VAL A 417 2.12 28.68 -0.93
N ILE A 418 2.85 27.93 -0.11
CA ILE A 418 2.40 26.76 0.67
C ILE A 418 2.69 27.07 2.12
N ASP A 419 1.68 26.94 3.01
CA ASP A 419 1.80 27.32 4.41
C ASP A 419 0.92 26.45 5.32
N LEU A 420 1.14 26.60 6.63
CA LEU A 420 0.24 26.03 7.65
C LEU A 420 -1.09 26.79 7.67
N MET A 421 -2.18 26.07 7.88
CA MET A 421 -3.46 26.72 8.15
C MET A 421 -3.47 27.31 9.57
N SER A 422 -4.18 28.42 9.75
CA SER A 422 -4.25 29.16 11.03
C SER A 422 -4.77 28.33 12.21
N ASP A 423 -5.55 27.29 11.93
CA ASP A 423 -6.07 26.34 12.92
C ASP A 423 -5.07 25.21 13.30
N GLN A 424 -3.88 25.17 12.68
CA GLN A 424 -2.83 24.18 12.91
C GLN A 424 -1.63 24.73 13.72
N VAL A 425 -1.63 26.01 14.05
CA VAL A 425 -0.45 26.73 14.59
C VAL A 425 -0.18 26.44 16.08
N ASP A 426 -1.12 25.92 16.87
CA ASP A 426 -1.03 25.78 18.33
C ASP A 426 -0.93 24.34 18.86
N VAL A 427 -0.39 23.37 18.10
CA VAL A 427 -0.36 21.96 18.56
C VAL A 427 1.06 21.47 18.84
N ASP A 428 1.36 21.25 20.13
CA ASP A 428 2.63 20.74 20.66
C ASP A 428 3.05 19.33 20.16
N LYS A 429 2.16 18.61 19.48
CA LYS A 429 2.42 17.25 18.99
C LYS A 429 2.42 17.22 17.47
N LYS A 430 3.60 17.08 16.87
CA LYS A 430 3.79 17.00 15.41
C LYS A 430 2.91 15.94 14.70
N GLY A 431 2.47 14.88 15.37
CA GLY A 431 1.58 13.85 14.83
C GLY A 431 0.09 14.17 14.86
N GLY A 432 -0.36 15.30 15.49
CA GLY A 432 -1.79 15.65 15.63
C GLY A 432 -2.31 16.72 14.68
N THR A 433 -1.48 17.26 13.79
CA THR A 433 -1.82 18.39 12.89
C THR A 433 -1.93 18.01 11.42
N MET A 434 -1.66 16.74 11.06
CA MET A 434 -1.81 16.28 9.68
C MET A 434 -3.27 16.02 9.32
N ARG A 435 -3.64 16.35 8.09
CA ARG A 435 -4.86 15.80 7.49
C ARG A 435 -4.57 14.36 7.08
N LEU A 436 -5.25 13.42 7.75
CA LEU A 436 -5.10 11.98 7.55
C LEU A 436 -6.44 11.34 7.24
N GLY A 437 -6.47 10.47 6.23
CA GLY A 437 -7.65 9.75 5.81
C GLY A 437 -8.45 10.44 4.72
N ILE A 438 -9.72 10.09 4.61
CA ILE A 438 -10.57 10.49 3.49
C ILE A 438 -11.19 11.87 3.71
N TYR A 439 -11.10 12.73 2.69
CA TYR A 439 -11.72 14.06 2.68
C TYR A 439 -12.43 14.33 1.36
N PRO A 440 -13.51 15.12 1.38
CA PRO A 440 -14.24 15.50 0.18
C PRO A 440 -13.51 16.58 -0.62
N CYS A 441 -13.51 16.43 -1.94
CA CYS A 441 -13.06 17.44 -2.90
C CYS A 441 -14.19 17.74 -3.89
N LYS A 442 -14.62 19.00 -3.96
CA LYS A 442 -15.56 19.50 -4.97
C LYS A 442 -14.78 19.94 -6.20
N LEU A 443 -15.07 19.31 -7.33
CA LEU A 443 -14.40 19.57 -8.61
C LEU A 443 -15.10 20.66 -9.40
N GLU A 444 -14.32 21.52 -10.03
CA GLU A 444 -14.82 22.64 -10.85
C GLU A 444 -15.19 22.17 -12.25
N ALA A 445 -16.35 22.59 -12.75
CA ALA A 445 -16.83 22.21 -14.08
C ALA A 445 -15.91 22.74 -15.20
N GLY A 446 -15.67 21.91 -16.22
CA GLY A 446 -14.82 22.26 -17.35
C GLY A 446 -13.32 22.06 -17.11
N THR A 447 -12.92 21.45 -16.00
CA THR A 447 -11.53 21.08 -15.68
C THR A 447 -11.23 19.64 -16.08
N LYS A 448 -9.96 19.30 -16.29
CA LYS A 448 -9.50 17.94 -16.59
C LYS A 448 -9.81 16.98 -15.43
N ALA A 449 -9.59 17.42 -14.20
CA ALA A 449 -9.93 16.62 -13.02
C ALA A 449 -11.42 16.25 -13.04
N ARG A 450 -12.32 17.23 -13.26
CA ARG A 450 -13.77 16.96 -13.35
C ARG A 450 -14.13 16.03 -14.51
N GLU A 451 -13.46 16.18 -15.65
CA GLU A 451 -13.66 15.34 -16.84
C GLU A 451 -13.31 13.87 -16.54
N VAL A 452 -12.12 13.60 -15.95
CA VAL A 452 -11.64 12.24 -15.73
C VAL A 452 -12.34 11.52 -14.57
N TYR A 453 -12.74 12.26 -13.52
CA TYR A 453 -13.53 11.68 -12.43
C TYR A 453 -14.99 11.42 -12.85
N GLY A 454 -15.56 12.26 -13.67
CA GLY A 454 -16.97 12.17 -14.07
C GLY A 454 -17.98 12.62 -13.00
N GLU A 455 -17.52 13.08 -11.83
CA GLU A 455 -18.33 13.43 -10.66
C GLU A 455 -18.00 14.84 -10.14
N ASP A 456 -18.96 15.53 -9.53
CA ASP A 456 -18.78 16.87 -8.95
C ASP A 456 -18.12 16.85 -7.57
N LEU A 457 -18.32 15.78 -6.82
CA LEU A 457 -17.82 15.60 -5.46
C LEU A 457 -17.14 14.23 -5.35
N VAL A 458 -15.87 14.23 -5.02
CA VAL A 458 -15.05 13.04 -4.86
C VAL A 458 -14.45 12.98 -3.46
N TYR A 459 -14.02 11.80 -3.05
CA TYR A 459 -13.45 11.58 -1.72
C TYR A 459 -12.09 10.94 -1.87
N GLU A 460 -11.03 11.62 -1.37
CA GLU A 460 -9.66 11.19 -1.54
C GLU A 460 -8.93 11.08 -0.19
N ARG A 461 -7.92 10.20 -0.12
CA ARG A 461 -7.07 10.03 1.06
C ARG A 461 -5.98 11.09 1.09
N HIS A 462 -5.74 11.64 2.27
CA HIS A 462 -4.75 12.69 2.53
C HIS A 462 -3.73 12.23 3.56
N ARG A 463 -2.50 12.77 3.43
CA ARG A 463 -1.40 12.62 4.39
C ARG A 463 -0.46 13.81 4.27
N HIS A 464 -0.86 14.96 4.79
CA HIS A 464 -0.06 16.19 4.73
C HIS A 464 -0.43 17.18 5.84
N ARG A 465 0.44 18.17 6.06
CA ARG A 465 0.24 19.24 7.03
C ARG A 465 0.08 20.60 6.36
N TYR A 466 0.88 20.85 5.32
CA TYR A 466 0.92 22.13 4.62
C TYR A 466 -0.10 22.16 3.50
N GLU A 467 -0.65 23.36 3.26
CA GLU A 467 -1.74 23.61 2.33
C GLU A 467 -1.39 24.75 1.38
N PHE A 468 -2.09 24.84 0.27
CA PHE A 468 -2.04 26.01 -0.62
C PHE A 468 -2.42 27.29 0.14
N ASN A 469 -1.57 28.33 0.08
CA ASN A 469 -1.84 29.61 0.76
C ASN A 469 -2.79 30.47 -0.06
N ASN A 470 -4.01 30.65 0.44
CA ASN A 470 -5.07 31.41 -0.23
C ASN A 470 -4.76 32.90 -0.46
N GLU A 471 -3.77 33.48 0.22
CA GLU A 471 -3.34 34.86 -0.04
C GLU A 471 -2.85 35.05 -1.47
N TYR A 472 -2.29 34.01 -2.08
CA TYR A 472 -1.78 34.02 -3.46
C TYR A 472 -2.77 33.49 -4.49
N ARG A 473 -3.94 32.97 -4.06
CA ARG A 473 -4.90 32.28 -4.92
C ARG A 473 -5.32 33.11 -6.13
N GLN A 474 -5.71 34.37 -5.91
CA GLN A 474 -6.15 35.25 -6.98
C GLN A 474 -5.03 35.55 -7.98
N GLN A 475 -3.83 35.87 -7.48
CA GLN A 475 -2.69 36.21 -8.33
C GLN A 475 -2.25 35.03 -9.21
N LEU A 476 -2.20 33.82 -8.65
CA LEU A 476 -1.85 32.61 -9.39
C LEU A 476 -2.94 32.26 -10.42
N SER A 477 -4.21 32.44 -10.07
CA SER A 477 -5.33 32.17 -10.99
C SER A 477 -5.37 33.17 -12.16
N ASP A 478 -5.12 34.45 -11.92
CA ASP A 478 -5.04 35.48 -12.96
C ASP A 478 -3.91 35.20 -13.96
N ALA A 479 -2.84 34.53 -13.51
CA ALA A 479 -1.72 34.12 -14.35
C ALA A 479 -1.96 32.78 -15.11
N GLY A 480 -3.10 32.12 -14.87
CA GLY A 480 -3.50 30.89 -15.58
C GLY A 480 -3.38 29.58 -14.82
N LEU A 481 -3.13 29.63 -13.50
CA LEU A 481 -3.28 28.45 -12.64
C LEU A 481 -4.77 28.22 -12.36
N VAL A 482 -5.30 27.09 -12.82
CA VAL A 482 -6.70 26.74 -12.61
C VAL A 482 -6.85 25.99 -11.29
N ILE A 483 -7.71 26.48 -10.40
CA ILE A 483 -8.13 25.74 -9.21
C ILE A 483 -9.23 24.77 -9.64
N SER A 484 -8.86 23.51 -9.84
CA SER A 484 -9.77 22.48 -10.37
C SER A 484 -10.53 21.71 -9.29
N GLY A 485 -10.10 21.82 -8.02
CA GLY A 485 -10.80 21.20 -6.90
C GLY A 485 -10.59 21.96 -5.59
N THR A 486 -11.63 21.99 -4.77
CA THR A 486 -11.61 22.63 -3.45
C THR A 486 -12.33 21.78 -2.41
N SER A 487 -12.07 22.03 -1.10
CA SER A 487 -12.98 21.57 -0.05
C SER A 487 -14.40 22.10 -0.31
N PRO A 488 -15.48 21.43 0.16
CA PRO A 488 -16.87 21.84 -0.10
C PRO A 488 -17.20 23.26 0.33
N ASP A 489 -16.52 23.79 1.36
CA ASP A 489 -16.60 25.19 1.81
C ASP A 489 -15.78 26.17 0.96
N GLY A 490 -15.02 25.67 -0.02
CA GLY A 490 -14.16 26.45 -0.90
C GLY A 490 -12.87 26.97 -0.27
N ARG A 491 -12.60 26.65 0.99
CA ARG A 491 -11.47 27.16 1.77
C ARG A 491 -10.13 26.54 1.38
N LEU A 492 -10.07 25.21 1.20
CA LEU A 492 -8.85 24.49 0.86
C LEU A 492 -8.78 24.22 -0.63
N VAL A 493 -7.60 24.40 -1.22
CA VAL A 493 -7.31 24.02 -2.61
C VAL A 493 -6.83 22.58 -2.64
N GLU A 494 -7.62 21.71 -3.24
CA GLU A 494 -7.38 20.26 -3.30
C GLU A 494 -6.76 19.81 -4.63
N SER A 495 -6.98 20.57 -5.70
CA SER A 495 -6.47 20.24 -7.02
C SER A 495 -6.23 21.49 -7.87
N ILE A 496 -5.17 21.44 -8.68
CA ILE A 496 -4.77 22.49 -9.60
C ILE A 496 -4.50 21.95 -11.00
N GLU A 497 -4.64 22.83 -11.99
CA GLU A 497 -4.29 22.56 -13.39
C GLU A 497 -3.60 23.76 -14.03
N VAL A 498 -2.84 23.53 -15.10
CA VAL A 498 -2.31 24.60 -15.96
C VAL A 498 -3.15 24.68 -17.20
N LYS A 499 -3.66 25.90 -17.48
CA LYS A 499 -4.46 26.19 -18.67
C LYS A 499 -3.71 25.87 -19.95
N ASP A 500 -4.44 25.35 -20.96
CA ASP A 500 -3.91 25.03 -22.29
C ASP A 500 -2.77 23.98 -22.29
N HIS A 501 -2.68 23.15 -21.26
CA HIS A 501 -1.78 21.99 -21.20
C HIS A 501 -2.54 20.70 -21.52
N PRO A 502 -1.96 19.73 -22.26
CA PRO A 502 -2.63 18.46 -22.59
C PRO A 502 -3.13 17.73 -21.36
N PHE A 503 -2.28 17.59 -20.35
CA PHE A 503 -2.61 17.07 -19.03
C PHE A 503 -1.58 17.59 -18.03
N PHE A 504 -1.97 18.53 -17.19
CA PHE A 504 -1.14 19.02 -16.08
C PHE A 504 -2.05 19.14 -14.87
N VAL A 505 -2.05 18.12 -14.03
CA VAL A 505 -2.90 18.04 -12.86
C VAL A 505 -2.05 17.85 -11.62
N GLY A 506 -2.28 18.66 -10.60
CA GLY A 506 -1.75 18.48 -9.25
C GLY A 506 -2.89 18.22 -8.28
N THR A 507 -2.73 17.27 -7.38
CA THR A 507 -3.69 17.00 -6.29
C THR A 507 -2.97 16.96 -4.95
N GLN A 508 -3.61 17.56 -3.93
CA GLN A 508 -3.10 17.52 -2.56
C GLN A 508 -3.27 16.13 -1.93
N ALA A 509 -4.19 15.35 -2.46
CA ALA A 509 -4.49 14.00 -2.04
C ALA A 509 -3.47 12.96 -2.53
N HIS A 510 -3.68 11.73 -2.07
CA HIS A 510 -2.96 10.51 -2.47
C HIS A 510 -3.91 9.53 -3.19
N PRO A 511 -4.29 9.82 -4.45
CA PRO A 511 -5.20 8.97 -5.23
C PRO A 511 -4.63 7.57 -5.51
N GLU A 512 -3.29 7.43 -5.52
CA GLU A 512 -2.61 6.15 -5.67
C GLU A 512 -3.06 5.11 -4.64
N LEU A 513 -3.41 5.53 -3.42
CA LEU A 513 -3.84 4.65 -2.34
C LEU A 513 -5.22 4.01 -2.57
N LYS A 514 -6.01 4.58 -3.49
CA LYS A 514 -7.37 4.08 -3.81
C LYS A 514 -7.43 3.30 -5.13
N SER A 515 -6.35 3.27 -5.89
CA SER A 515 -6.32 2.54 -7.17
C SER A 515 -6.41 1.03 -6.97
N ARG A 516 -7.14 0.36 -7.86
CA ARG A 516 -7.35 -1.10 -7.86
C ARG A 516 -7.02 -1.67 -9.25
N PRO A 517 -6.56 -2.93 -9.36
CA PRO A 517 -6.23 -3.52 -10.66
C PRO A 517 -7.45 -3.70 -11.57
N ASN A 518 -8.65 -3.83 -10.99
CA ASN A 518 -9.93 -3.94 -11.69
C ASN A 518 -10.71 -2.61 -11.76
N ASN A 519 -10.17 -1.54 -11.19
CA ASN A 519 -10.77 -0.19 -11.18
C ASN A 519 -9.67 0.85 -10.96
N ALA A 520 -8.95 1.17 -12.03
CA ALA A 520 -7.87 2.15 -11.98
C ALA A 520 -8.37 3.53 -11.56
N HIS A 521 -7.60 4.20 -10.71
CA HIS A 521 -7.99 5.51 -10.25
C HIS A 521 -8.12 6.52 -11.41
N PRO A 522 -9.20 7.34 -11.49
CA PRO A 522 -9.51 8.22 -12.62
C PRO A 522 -8.36 9.14 -13.04
N LEU A 523 -7.63 9.75 -12.09
CA LEU A 523 -6.50 10.63 -12.40
C LEU A 523 -5.35 9.89 -13.10
N PHE A 524 -5.02 8.67 -12.68
CA PHE A 524 -3.98 7.86 -13.33
C PHE A 524 -4.43 7.38 -14.71
N ARG A 525 -5.69 6.96 -14.84
CA ARG A 525 -6.28 6.60 -16.14
C ARG A 525 -6.28 7.78 -17.10
N GLY A 526 -6.71 8.96 -16.64
CA GLY A 526 -6.70 10.19 -17.44
C GLY A 526 -5.30 10.60 -17.88
N PHE A 527 -4.32 10.49 -16.98
CA PHE A 527 -2.91 10.76 -17.27
C PHE A 527 -2.35 9.83 -18.37
N VAL A 528 -2.53 8.51 -18.23
CA VAL A 528 -2.09 7.54 -19.24
C VAL A 528 -2.83 7.74 -20.56
N SER A 529 -4.13 8.02 -20.53
CA SER A 529 -4.92 8.31 -21.74
C SER A 529 -4.41 9.55 -22.48
N ALA A 530 -4.07 10.63 -21.76
CA ALA A 530 -3.52 11.84 -22.36
C ALA A 530 -2.15 11.60 -23.02
N ILE A 531 -1.30 10.76 -22.44
CA ILE A 531 -0.03 10.33 -23.06
C ILE A 531 -0.31 9.59 -24.39
N LEU A 532 -1.25 8.65 -24.38
CA LEU A 532 -1.59 7.87 -25.57
C LEU A 532 -2.21 8.73 -26.68
N GLU A 533 -2.92 9.79 -26.33
CA GLU A 533 -3.46 10.75 -27.30
C GLU A 533 -2.37 11.56 -28.01
N LEU A 534 -1.32 11.94 -27.31
CA LEU A 534 -0.17 12.65 -27.88
C LEU A 534 0.74 11.75 -28.74
N LYS A 535 0.66 10.44 -28.58
CA LYS A 535 1.42 9.46 -29.40
C LYS A 535 0.69 9.01 -30.67
N LYS A 536 -0.56 9.39 -30.85
CA LYS A 536 -1.32 9.15 -32.10
C LYS A 536 -0.86 10.06 -33.21
#